data_6a61bf46a946cb79fb3d7675330f5c35
#
_entry.id   6a61bf46a946cb79fb3d7675330f5c35
#
_cell.length_a   1.000
_cell.length_b   1.000
_cell.length_c   1.000
_cell.angle_alpha   90.00
_cell.angle_beta   90.00
_cell.angle_gamma   90.00
#
_symmetry.space_group_name_H-M   'P 1'
#
loop_
_entity.id
_entity.type
_entity.pdbx_description
1 polymer ?
#
loop_
_entity_poly.entity_id
_entity_poly.type
_entity_poly.pdbx_seq_one_letter_code
_entity_poly.pdbx_strand_id
1 'polypeptide(L)'
;VIDVNSGKAVSQESFIKTNKEAAEEVARQIRLRNISGMIIVDFINTKGENDAQNLSNLLRNYISKDRVKTRIIGMTELGLMQLTRQKIRKPLSKYILCECPYCKGSGKIFLPEMIAEKIKTEIINVFTNTIYNKVTVSSNATIIKSLKAIFSMSNNYKDNITFNTIETSKADYYLIEKFKK
;
A
#
# COMPACT_ATOMS: atom_id res chain seq x y z
N VAL A 1 -8.78 -0.09 -9.74
CA VAL A 1 -8.80 -1.49 -10.19
C VAL A 1 -9.45 -2.32 -9.10
N ILE A 2 -10.30 -3.26 -9.50
CA ILE A 2 -10.89 -4.30 -8.65
C ILE A 2 -10.35 -5.62 -9.16
N ASP A 3 -9.74 -6.40 -8.28
CA ASP A 3 -9.16 -7.70 -8.58
C ASP A 3 -10.04 -8.80 -7.98
N VAL A 4 -10.35 -9.84 -8.79
CA VAL A 4 -11.15 -10.99 -8.39
C VAL A 4 -10.23 -12.21 -8.26
N ASN A 5 -10.04 -12.67 -7.04
CA ASN A 5 -9.18 -13.80 -6.74
C ASN A 5 -9.94 -15.13 -6.82
N SER A 6 -9.32 -16.13 -7.43
CA SER A 6 -9.91 -17.47 -7.58
C SER A 6 -10.04 -18.25 -6.27
N GLY A 7 -9.31 -17.85 -5.23
CA GLY A 7 -9.26 -18.60 -3.98
C GLY A 7 -8.85 -20.06 -4.21
N LYS A 8 -9.75 -21.00 -3.85
CA LYS A 8 -9.56 -22.46 -4.06
C LYS A 8 -10.18 -22.98 -5.36
N ALA A 9 -10.72 -22.11 -6.23
CA ALA A 9 -11.33 -22.51 -7.49
C ALA A 9 -10.26 -22.99 -8.48
N VAL A 10 -10.42 -24.19 -9.04
CA VAL A 10 -9.42 -24.83 -9.90
C VAL A 10 -10.02 -25.24 -11.25
N SER A 11 -11.35 -25.31 -11.40
CA SER A 11 -12.03 -25.72 -12.63
C SER A 11 -12.67 -24.54 -13.37
N GLN A 12 -12.87 -24.69 -14.69
CA GLN A 12 -13.52 -23.67 -15.52
C GLN A 12 -14.96 -23.36 -15.03
N GLU A 13 -15.72 -24.36 -14.60
CA GLU A 13 -17.05 -24.17 -14.03
C GLU A 13 -17.01 -23.34 -12.74
N SER A 14 -16.02 -23.58 -11.88
CA SER A 14 -15.84 -22.81 -10.66
C SER A 14 -15.44 -21.36 -10.94
N PHE A 15 -14.66 -21.10 -12.00
CA PHE A 15 -14.32 -19.74 -12.43
C PHE A 15 -15.54 -18.97 -12.92
N ILE A 16 -16.40 -19.60 -13.73
CA ILE A 16 -17.63 -18.98 -14.21
C ILE A 16 -18.55 -18.63 -13.02
N LYS A 17 -18.69 -19.56 -12.07
CA LYS A 17 -19.49 -19.32 -10.86
C LYS A 17 -18.92 -18.16 -10.04
N THR A 18 -17.63 -18.18 -9.76
CA THR A 18 -16.95 -17.11 -9.01
C THR A 18 -17.10 -15.75 -9.70
N ASN A 19 -16.94 -15.70 -11.02
CA ASN A 19 -17.12 -14.45 -11.78
C ASN A 19 -18.56 -13.92 -11.73
N LYS A 20 -19.57 -14.81 -11.70
CA LYS A 20 -20.97 -14.40 -11.54
C LYS A 20 -21.22 -13.76 -10.18
N GLU A 21 -20.75 -14.41 -9.11
CA GLU A 21 -20.83 -13.90 -7.73
C GLU A 21 -20.06 -12.58 -7.59
N ALA A 22 -18.86 -12.52 -8.16
CA ALA A 22 -18.06 -11.32 -8.17
C ALA A 22 -18.72 -10.15 -8.93
N ALA A 23 -19.37 -10.40 -10.06
CA ALA A 23 -20.06 -9.36 -10.82
C ALA A 23 -21.21 -8.72 -10.02
N GLU A 24 -21.97 -9.52 -9.27
CA GLU A 24 -23.01 -9.02 -8.37
C GLU A 24 -22.42 -8.16 -7.25
N GLU A 25 -21.37 -8.67 -6.59
CA GLU A 25 -20.72 -7.98 -5.49
C GLU A 25 -20.00 -6.70 -5.97
N VAL A 26 -19.35 -6.71 -7.12
CA VAL A 26 -18.73 -5.51 -7.74
C VAL A 26 -19.79 -4.44 -7.95
N ALA A 27 -20.93 -4.79 -8.56
CA ALA A 27 -22.02 -3.84 -8.78
C ALA A 27 -22.56 -3.28 -7.46
N ARG A 28 -22.67 -4.13 -6.42
CA ARG A 28 -23.09 -3.73 -5.07
C ARG A 28 -22.10 -2.78 -4.43
N GLN A 29 -20.79 -3.10 -4.46
CA GLN A 29 -19.73 -2.32 -3.84
C GLN A 29 -19.51 -0.97 -4.54
N ILE A 30 -19.64 -0.91 -5.86
CA ILE A 30 -19.60 0.34 -6.62
C ILE A 30 -20.67 1.32 -6.11
N ARG A 31 -21.88 0.83 -5.85
CA ARG A 31 -22.96 1.66 -5.30
C ARG A 31 -22.72 2.06 -3.85
N LEU A 32 -22.41 1.08 -2.98
CA LEU A 32 -22.24 1.32 -1.54
C LEU A 32 -21.09 2.28 -1.24
N ARG A 33 -19.96 2.07 -1.92
CA ARG A 33 -18.77 2.92 -1.72
C ARG A 33 -18.76 4.17 -2.59
N ASN A 34 -19.77 4.35 -3.43
CA ASN A 34 -19.86 5.43 -4.42
C ASN A 34 -18.58 5.57 -5.25
N ILE A 35 -18.06 4.43 -5.72
CA ILE A 35 -16.90 4.41 -6.62
C ILE A 35 -17.33 5.00 -7.95
N SER A 36 -16.56 5.93 -8.50
CA SER A 36 -16.89 6.68 -9.71
C SER A 36 -15.66 6.99 -10.56
N GLY A 37 -15.88 7.40 -11.80
CA GLY A 37 -14.83 7.56 -12.79
C GLY A 37 -14.58 6.29 -13.57
N MET A 38 -13.36 6.08 -14.01
CA MET A 38 -12.92 4.87 -14.69
C MET A 38 -12.75 3.73 -13.67
N ILE A 39 -13.37 2.59 -13.93
CA ILE A 39 -13.30 1.40 -13.09
C ILE A 39 -12.88 0.24 -13.98
N ILE A 40 -11.88 -0.50 -13.55
CA ILE A 40 -11.37 -1.68 -14.22
C ILE A 40 -11.54 -2.85 -13.25
N VAL A 41 -12.12 -3.95 -13.76
CA VAL A 41 -12.31 -5.19 -13.00
C VAL A 41 -11.56 -6.30 -13.70
N ASP A 42 -10.68 -6.95 -12.95
CA ASP A 42 -9.94 -8.13 -13.38
C ASP A 42 -10.70 -9.38 -12.94
N PHE A 43 -11.42 -9.99 -13.88
CA PHE A 43 -12.16 -11.21 -13.66
C PHE A 43 -11.32 -12.43 -13.98
N ILE A 44 -11.56 -13.53 -13.29
CA ILE A 44 -10.80 -14.76 -13.45
C ILE A 44 -11.05 -15.39 -14.82
N ASN A 45 -9.96 -15.65 -15.57
CA ASN A 45 -9.94 -16.55 -16.73
C ASN A 45 -11.07 -16.35 -17.77
N THR A 46 -11.31 -15.13 -18.22
CA THR A 46 -12.32 -14.78 -19.22
C THR A 46 -11.79 -14.94 -20.68
N LYS A 47 -11.15 -16.06 -20.96
CA LYS A 47 -10.46 -16.29 -22.27
C LYS A 47 -11.38 -16.58 -23.45
N GLY A 48 -12.64 -16.93 -23.21
CA GLY A 48 -13.62 -17.17 -24.25
C GLY A 48 -14.42 -15.91 -24.57
N GLU A 49 -14.59 -15.57 -25.85
CA GLU A 49 -15.43 -14.42 -26.27
C GLU A 49 -16.85 -14.53 -25.71
N ASN A 50 -17.43 -15.72 -25.71
CA ASN A 50 -18.76 -15.98 -25.16
C ASN A 50 -18.83 -15.75 -23.66
N ASP A 51 -17.79 -16.13 -22.90
CA ASP A 51 -17.73 -15.96 -21.45
C ASP A 51 -17.61 -14.47 -21.11
N ALA A 52 -16.78 -13.74 -21.83
CA ALA A 52 -16.61 -12.30 -21.68
C ALA A 52 -17.90 -11.53 -21.98
N GLN A 53 -18.61 -11.92 -23.05
CA GLN A 53 -19.87 -11.30 -23.42
C GLN A 53 -20.99 -11.61 -22.40
N ASN A 54 -21.09 -12.86 -21.93
CA ASN A 54 -22.05 -13.27 -20.91
C ASN A 54 -21.81 -12.53 -19.60
N LEU A 55 -20.55 -12.41 -19.18
CA LEU A 55 -20.16 -11.69 -17.97
C LEU A 55 -20.46 -10.19 -18.08
N SER A 56 -20.18 -9.59 -19.25
CA SER A 56 -20.50 -8.20 -19.54
C SER A 56 -22.02 -7.95 -19.45
N ASN A 57 -22.85 -8.83 -20.01
CA ASN A 57 -24.29 -8.72 -19.95
C ASN A 57 -24.82 -8.88 -18.52
N LEU A 58 -24.26 -9.83 -17.79
CA LEU A 58 -24.62 -10.07 -16.38
C LEU A 58 -24.29 -8.84 -15.51
N LEU A 59 -23.09 -8.31 -15.64
CA LEU A 59 -22.68 -7.10 -14.93
C LEU A 59 -23.57 -5.91 -15.30
N ARG A 60 -23.96 -5.80 -16.58
CA ARG A 60 -24.88 -4.75 -17.06
C ARG A 60 -26.23 -4.84 -16.37
N ASN A 61 -26.76 -6.05 -16.17
CA ASN A 61 -28.02 -6.28 -15.46
C ASN A 61 -27.94 -5.88 -13.98
N TYR A 62 -26.83 -6.18 -13.29
CA TYR A 62 -26.65 -5.78 -11.89
C TYR A 62 -26.47 -4.26 -11.74
N ILE A 63 -25.74 -3.63 -12.66
CA ILE A 63 -25.49 -2.19 -12.67
C ILE A 63 -26.73 -1.39 -13.07
N SER A 64 -27.64 -1.95 -13.87
CA SER A 64 -28.88 -1.25 -14.26
C SER A 64 -29.77 -0.84 -13.07
N LYS A 65 -29.58 -1.48 -11.92
CA LYS A 65 -30.25 -1.14 -10.65
C LYS A 65 -29.65 0.13 -9.99
N ASP A 66 -28.56 0.66 -10.52
CA ASP A 66 -27.93 1.88 -10.00
C ASP A 66 -28.61 3.12 -10.60
N ARG A 67 -28.95 4.08 -9.75
CA ARG A 67 -29.51 5.37 -10.17
C ARG A 67 -28.47 6.27 -10.86
N VAL A 68 -27.18 5.98 -10.65
CA VAL A 68 -26.08 6.75 -11.25
C VAL A 68 -25.70 6.15 -12.58
N LYS A 69 -25.65 7.00 -13.61
CA LYS A 69 -25.30 6.57 -14.96
C LYS A 69 -23.94 5.87 -15.00
N THR A 70 -24.00 4.58 -15.34
CA THR A 70 -22.82 3.71 -15.46
C THR A 70 -22.83 3.10 -16.87
N ARG A 71 -21.70 3.14 -17.55
CA ARG A 71 -21.52 2.57 -18.89
C ARG A 71 -20.45 1.49 -18.82
N ILE A 72 -20.80 0.28 -19.25
CA ILE A 72 -19.84 -0.81 -19.49
C ILE A 72 -19.32 -0.61 -20.92
N ILE A 73 -18.00 -0.50 -21.07
CA ILE A 73 -17.32 -0.31 -22.36
C ILE A 73 -17.11 -1.67 -23.00
N GLY A 74 -16.61 -2.64 -22.24
CA GLY A 74 -16.35 -4.01 -22.68
C GLY A 74 -15.10 -4.59 -22.03
N MET A 75 -14.65 -5.71 -22.56
CA MET A 75 -13.41 -6.36 -22.16
C MET A 75 -12.24 -5.84 -23.01
N THR A 76 -11.09 -5.65 -22.39
CA THR A 76 -9.84 -5.38 -23.12
C THR A 76 -9.26 -6.66 -23.70
N GLU A 77 -8.28 -6.55 -24.58
CA GLU A 77 -7.46 -7.67 -25.07
C GLU A 77 -6.72 -8.40 -23.94
N LEU A 78 -6.45 -7.70 -22.83
CA LEU A 78 -5.84 -8.27 -21.63
C LEU A 78 -6.86 -8.98 -20.71
N GLY A 79 -8.13 -9.03 -21.08
CA GLY A 79 -9.18 -9.66 -20.27
C GLY A 79 -9.73 -8.79 -19.13
N LEU A 80 -9.45 -7.48 -19.14
CA LEU A 80 -9.93 -6.56 -18.12
C LEU A 80 -11.27 -5.92 -18.51
N MET A 81 -12.28 -6.05 -17.67
CA MET A 81 -13.58 -5.41 -17.86
C MET A 81 -13.51 -3.91 -17.56
N GLN A 82 -13.87 -3.10 -18.54
CA GLN A 82 -13.86 -1.64 -18.43
C GLN A 82 -15.27 -1.09 -18.23
N LEU A 83 -15.41 -0.20 -17.28
CA LEU A 83 -16.64 0.56 -17.07
C LEU A 83 -16.35 1.99 -16.60
N THR A 84 -17.30 2.88 -16.85
CA THR A 84 -17.25 4.26 -16.35
C THR A 84 -18.53 4.56 -15.59
N ARG A 85 -18.40 5.23 -14.45
CA ARG A 85 -19.53 5.67 -13.63
C ARG A 85 -19.45 7.16 -13.37
N GLN A 86 -20.55 7.85 -13.56
CA GLN A 86 -20.63 9.29 -13.39
C GLN A 86 -20.26 9.68 -11.94
N LYS A 87 -19.45 10.72 -11.80
CA LYS A 87 -19.05 11.26 -10.50
C LYS A 87 -20.08 12.28 -10.04
N ILE A 88 -20.94 11.90 -9.10
CA ILE A 88 -21.98 12.79 -8.52
C ILE A 88 -21.57 13.27 -7.14
N ARG A 89 -20.97 12.39 -6.33
CA ARG A 89 -20.53 12.65 -4.95
C ARG A 89 -19.13 12.10 -4.74
N LYS A 90 -18.48 12.50 -3.65
CA LYS A 90 -17.21 11.91 -3.22
C LYS A 90 -17.41 10.44 -2.85
N PRO A 91 -16.41 9.57 -3.06
CA PRO A 91 -16.47 8.18 -2.60
C PRO A 91 -16.51 8.12 -1.07
N LEU A 92 -17.10 7.05 -0.53
CA LEU A 92 -17.24 6.82 0.92
C LEU A 92 -15.91 6.97 1.67
N SER A 93 -14.82 6.49 1.08
CA SER A 93 -13.48 6.58 1.67
C SER A 93 -13.05 8.00 2.01
N LYS A 94 -13.51 9.01 1.26
CA LYS A 94 -13.19 10.43 1.55
C LYS A 94 -13.93 11.01 2.75
N TYR A 95 -14.92 10.29 3.28
CA TYR A 95 -15.66 10.71 4.46
C TYR A 95 -15.20 9.98 5.73
N ILE A 96 -14.70 8.76 5.60
CA ILE A 96 -14.41 7.89 6.75
C ILE A 96 -12.92 7.58 6.92
N LEU A 97 -12.07 7.92 5.95
CA LEU A 97 -10.62 7.65 6.01
C LEU A 97 -9.83 8.97 5.93
N CYS A 98 -8.72 9.01 6.65
CA CYS A 98 -7.67 10.02 6.50
C CYS A 98 -6.38 9.36 6.00
N GLU A 99 -5.43 10.17 5.57
CA GLU A 99 -4.12 9.66 5.22
C GLU A 99 -3.40 9.07 6.44
N CYS A 100 -2.76 7.94 6.25
CA CYS A 100 -1.97 7.33 7.31
C CYS A 100 -0.81 8.27 7.70
N PRO A 101 -0.67 8.67 8.98
CA PRO A 101 0.40 9.58 9.42
C PRO A 101 1.81 8.99 9.26
N TYR A 102 1.92 7.66 9.15
CA TYR A 102 3.19 6.96 8.99
C TYR A 102 3.68 6.93 7.54
N CYS A 103 2.86 6.37 6.65
CA CYS A 103 3.26 6.15 5.26
C CYS A 103 2.72 7.20 4.28
N LYS A 104 1.90 8.14 4.74
CA LYS A 104 1.28 9.21 3.92
C LYS A 104 0.64 8.67 2.64
N GLY A 105 -0.01 7.52 2.75
CA GLY A 105 -0.72 6.87 1.65
C GLY A 105 0.13 5.92 0.78
N SER A 106 1.45 5.79 1.02
CA SER A 106 2.30 4.87 0.24
C SER A 106 2.08 3.39 0.54
N GLY A 107 1.48 3.07 1.70
CA GLY A 107 1.32 1.69 2.19
C GLY A 107 2.62 1.01 2.60
N LYS A 108 3.77 1.72 2.55
CA LYS A 108 5.11 1.19 2.83
C LYS A 108 5.87 2.13 3.75
N ILE A 109 6.76 1.56 4.55
CA ILE A 109 7.75 2.27 5.38
C ILE A 109 9.12 1.69 5.08
N PHE A 110 10.17 2.45 5.39
CA PHE A 110 11.55 1.95 5.28
C PHE A 110 11.80 0.82 6.27
N LEU A 111 12.62 -0.14 5.86
CA LEU A 111 13.12 -1.18 6.76
C LEU A 111 14.00 -0.53 7.85
N PRO A 112 13.94 -1.03 9.10
CA PRO A 112 14.76 -0.52 10.20
C PRO A 112 16.27 -0.53 9.89
N GLU A 113 16.74 -1.52 9.14
CA GLU A 113 18.12 -1.66 8.71
C GLU A 113 18.54 -0.52 7.76
N MET A 114 17.65 -0.11 6.85
CA MET A 114 17.91 1.02 5.93
C MET A 114 17.97 2.35 6.69
N ILE A 115 17.12 2.51 7.70
CA ILE A 115 17.15 3.69 8.56
C ILE A 115 18.44 3.69 9.39
N ALA A 116 18.85 2.53 9.91
CA ALA A 116 20.10 2.39 10.66
C ALA A 116 21.34 2.73 9.81
N GLU A 117 21.42 2.30 8.55
CA GLU A 117 22.50 2.66 7.64
C GLU A 117 22.51 4.18 7.33
N LYS A 118 21.34 4.80 7.17
CA LYS A 118 21.24 6.24 7.03
C LYS A 118 21.77 6.97 8.26
N ILE A 119 21.36 6.58 9.45
CA ILE A 119 21.83 7.14 10.72
C ILE A 119 23.35 6.96 10.87
N LYS A 120 23.89 5.80 10.53
CA LYS A 120 25.35 5.54 10.53
C LYS A 120 26.08 6.53 9.63
N THR A 121 25.58 6.75 8.41
CA THR A 121 26.15 7.71 7.47
C THR A 121 26.16 9.14 8.04
N GLU A 122 25.05 9.54 8.68
CA GLU A 122 24.96 10.84 9.35
C GLU A 122 25.94 10.97 10.52
N ILE A 123 26.11 9.92 11.34
CA ILE A 123 27.08 9.89 12.45
C ILE A 123 28.50 10.02 11.93
N ILE A 124 28.87 9.26 10.90
CA ILE A 124 30.20 9.33 10.29
C ILE A 124 30.45 10.75 9.76
N ASN A 125 29.47 11.35 9.08
CA ASN A 125 29.58 12.73 8.62
C ASN A 125 29.78 13.74 9.75
N VAL A 126 29.12 13.53 10.90
CA VAL A 126 29.34 14.38 12.09
C VAL A 126 30.75 14.27 12.57
N PHE A 127 31.31 13.07 12.70
CA PHE A 127 32.67 12.87 13.20
C PHE A 127 33.77 13.31 12.22
N THR A 128 33.53 13.22 10.90
CA THR A 128 34.53 13.58 9.89
C THR A 128 34.50 15.05 9.51
N ASN A 129 33.30 15.65 9.49
CA ASN A 129 33.13 17.00 8.91
C ASN A 129 32.75 18.06 9.94
N THR A 130 32.71 17.73 11.23
CA THR A 130 32.33 18.68 12.28
C THR A 130 33.29 18.59 13.49
N ILE A 131 33.13 19.54 14.40
CA ILE A 131 33.93 19.64 15.66
C ILE A 131 33.33 18.76 16.79
N TYR A 132 32.23 18.07 16.53
CA TYR A 132 31.58 17.22 17.53
C TYR A 132 32.24 15.85 17.58
N ASN A 133 32.51 15.36 18.78
CA ASN A 133 33.20 14.09 19.00
C ASN A 133 32.35 13.07 19.80
N LYS A 134 31.14 13.45 20.21
CA LYS A 134 30.18 12.54 20.83
C LYS A 134 28.81 12.74 20.22
N VAL A 135 28.05 11.64 20.08
CA VAL A 135 26.67 11.65 19.59
C VAL A 135 25.80 10.76 20.46
N THR A 136 24.58 11.22 20.72
CA THR A 136 23.52 10.39 21.28
C THR A 136 22.43 10.18 20.22
N VAL A 137 22.11 8.92 19.96
CA VAL A 137 21.05 8.54 19.01
C VAL A 137 19.87 7.99 19.78
N SER A 138 18.74 8.64 19.64
CA SER A 138 17.47 8.21 20.23
C SER A 138 16.52 7.73 19.13
N SER A 139 16.02 6.50 19.23
CA SER A 139 15.10 5.90 18.29
C SER A 139 14.32 4.72 18.91
N ASN A 140 13.44 4.09 18.13
CA ASN A 140 12.74 2.88 18.58
C ASN A 140 13.71 1.68 18.77
N ALA A 141 13.26 0.69 19.54
CA ALA A 141 14.09 -0.46 19.92
C ALA A 141 14.63 -1.24 18.71
N THR A 142 13.86 -1.34 17.62
CA THR A 142 14.25 -2.11 16.44
C THR A 142 15.41 -1.43 15.70
N ILE A 143 15.32 -0.13 15.47
CA ILE A 143 16.38 0.66 14.83
C ILE A 143 17.64 0.66 15.71
N ILE A 144 17.50 0.86 17.01
CA ILE A 144 18.64 0.82 17.96
C ILE A 144 19.32 -0.55 17.94
N LYS A 145 18.56 -1.64 17.86
CA LYS A 145 19.14 -2.98 17.73
C LYS A 145 19.97 -3.12 16.45
N SER A 146 19.45 -2.65 15.32
CA SER A 146 20.17 -2.67 14.03
C SER A 146 21.43 -1.79 14.08
N LEU A 147 21.36 -0.59 14.68
CA LEU A 147 22.52 0.28 14.87
C LEU A 147 23.61 -0.36 15.73
N LYS A 148 23.25 -0.97 16.87
CA LYS A 148 24.20 -1.67 17.72
C LYS A 148 24.90 -2.81 16.97
N ALA A 149 24.18 -3.57 16.14
CA ALA A 149 24.75 -4.62 15.30
C ALA A 149 25.75 -4.05 14.28
N ILE A 150 25.42 -2.95 13.60
CA ILE A 150 26.28 -2.29 12.63
C ILE A 150 27.58 -1.77 13.30
N PHE A 151 27.46 -1.07 14.41
CA PHE A 151 28.62 -0.49 15.11
C PHE A 151 29.41 -1.52 15.94
N SER A 152 28.86 -2.70 16.26
CA SER A 152 29.63 -3.79 16.88
C SER A 152 30.69 -4.35 15.95
N MET A 153 30.51 -4.26 14.64
CA MET A 153 31.47 -4.72 13.62
C MET A 153 32.54 -3.66 13.30
N SER A 154 32.37 -2.41 13.77
CA SER A 154 33.27 -1.29 13.48
C SER A 154 33.82 -0.71 14.78
N ASN A 155 35.09 -0.90 15.04
CA ASN A 155 35.73 -0.46 16.30
C ASN A 155 35.97 1.06 16.43
N ASN A 156 35.79 1.83 15.36
CA ASN A 156 36.34 3.22 15.29
C ASN A 156 35.56 4.28 16.08
N TYR A 157 34.33 4.06 16.52
CA TYR A 157 33.52 5.10 17.17
C TYR A 157 32.70 4.62 18.37
N LYS A 158 33.00 3.43 18.89
CA LYS A 158 32.17 2.73 19.87
C LYS A 158 31.96 3.51 21.18
N ASP A 159 32.98 4.19 21.63
CA ASP A 159 32.97 4.95 22.90
C ASP A 159 32.37 6.36 22.76
N ASN A 160 32.13 6.76 21.54
CA ASN A 160 31.66 8.11 21.19
C ASN A 160 30.17 8.16 20.86
N ILE A 161 29.50 7.01 20.83
CA ILE A 161 28.10 6.91 20.47
C ILE A 161 27.29 6.34 21.62
N THR A 162 26.28 7.08 22.06
CA THR A 162 25.29 6.59 23.05
C THR A 162 23.98 6.28 22.35
N PHE A 163 23.38 5.14 22.64
CA PHE A 163 22.13 4.69 22.06
C PHE A 163 21.02 4.70 23.10
N ASN A 164 19.98 5.50 22.88
CA ASN A 164 18.80 5.58 23.72
C ASN A 164 17.58 4.98 22.99
N THR A 165 16.87 4.10 23.69
CA THR A 165 15.58 3.60 23.19
C THR A 165 14.47 4.48 23.71
N ILE A 166 13.64 4.97 22.78
CA ILE A 166 12.46 5.78 23.11
C ILE A 166 11.19 5.12 22.54
N GLU A 167 10.09 5.30 23.25
CA GLU A 167 8.79 4.95 22.71
C GLU A 167 8.36 6.04 21.73
N THR A 168 8.15 5.64 20.49
CA THR A 168 7.68 6.54 19.43
C THR A 168 6.64 5.86 18.57
N SER A 169 5.61 6.60 18.23
CA SER A 169 4.57 6.15 17.31
C SER A 169 5.02 6.15 15.84
N LYS A 170 6.13 6.82 15.50
CA LYS A 170 6.68 6.85 14.14
C LYS A 170 7.74 5.79 13.97
N ALA A 171 7.54 4.88 13.01
CA ALA A 171 8.44 3.76 12.75
C ALA A 171 9.84 4.17 12.30
N ASP A 172 9.97 5.34 11.67
CA ASP A 172 11.20 5.88 11.09
C ASP A 172 11.79 7.06 11.90
N TYR A 173 11.26 7.33 13.09
CA TYR A 173 11.72 8.45 13.91
C TYR A 173 13.11 8.17 14.53
N TYR A 174 13.99 9.12 14.39
CA TYR A 174 15.25 9.18 15.14
C TYR A 174 15.66 10.62 15.42
N LEU A 175 16.45 10.79 16.46
CA LEU A 175 17.07 12.07 16.85
C LEU A 175 18.57 11.84 17.07
N ILE A 176 19.40 12.72 16.52
CA ILE A 176 20.85 12.71 16.73
C ILE A 176 21.24 14.00 17.46
N GLU A 177 21.64 13.88 18.71
CA GLU A 177 22.19 14.95 19.51
C GLU A 177 23.71 14.92 19.45
N LYS A 178 24.32 16.07 19.30
CA LYS A 178 25.77 16.24 19.05
C LYS A 178 26.42 17.02 20.19
N PHE A 179 27.52 16.51 20.68
CA PHE A 179 28.24 17.11 21.82
C PHE A 179 29.71 17.35 21.49
N LYS A 180 30.24 18.49 22.00
CA LYS A 180 31.67 18.75 22.06
C LYS A 180 32.22 18.17 23.36
N LYS A 181 33.49 17.77 23.35
CA LYS A 181 34.19 17.39 24.59
C LYS A 181 34.59 18.66 25.32
#